data_67b6d00117ba69fe4ec0537afa5d1652
#
_entry.id   67b6d00117ba69fe4ec0537afa5d1652
#
_cell.length_a   1.000
_cell.length_b   1.000
_cell.length_c   1.000
_cell.angle_alpha   90.00
_cell.angle_beta   90.00
_cell.angle_gamma   90.00
#
_symmetry.space_group_name_H-M   'P 1'
#
loop_
_entity.id
_entity.type
_entity.pdbx_description
1 polymer ?
#
loop_
_entity_poly.entity_id
_entity_poly.type
_entity_poly.pdbx_seq_one_letter_code
_entity_poly.pdbx_strand_id
1 'polypeptide(L)'
;MNLGVRSAPVSSATPGTPVASPPFPVLRLGRFVALPLHRRSLVVGLALLVLLCAAAAATLSLGRLGVPLTQLPAVLSGRGEATHLFALERLRGPRLAVAAGTGIALGLAGALFQSVTRNPLGSPDVIGLGAGAGAGAAFAALMLPGIVPVPMGALAGAALAVAVVASVTGTGLRDPGRLIVAGIGVAAMAQAFTHFVVSVMARDKAAVLAAYVNGSLGARSWDHAATVWLALALAVPLLVVLAGPVALNEMGDELADGLGARASGTRTAAVVLSVVLSAAAVSVAGPIAFVSLTAPQIARRLSAAPGPNLALSALVGALLLVSADLAVQHAPVAEGLPVGVLTLAIGGVYLGYLLIREWRRGRL
;
A
#
# COMPACT_ATOMS: atom_id res chain seq x y z
N MET A 1 62.37 -4.71 -8.97
CA MET A 1 61.83 -3.35 -8.95
C MET A 1 60.71 -3.34 -7.89
N ASN A 2 61.10 -2.88 -6.69
CA ASN A 2 60.32 -3.06 -5.45
C ASN A 2 59.44 -1.81 -5.25
N LEU A 3 58.14 -1.92 -5.52
CA LEU A 3 57.17 -0.85 -5.27
C LEU A 3 56.68 -0.96 -3.80
N GLY A 4 57.30 -0.21 -2.93
CA GLY A 4 56.91 -0.08 -1.55
C GLY A 4 55.54 0.61 -1.44
N VAL A 5 54.49 -0.13 -1.09
CA VAL A 5 53.23 0.44 -0.65
C VAL A 5 53.40 1.02 0.75
N ARG A 6 53.45 2.34 0.86
CA ARG A 6 53.40 3.06 2.15
C ARG A 6 51.96 2.97 2.65
N SER A 7 51.73 2.18 3.69
CA SER A 7 50.51 2.25 4.49
C SER A 7 50.41 3.58 5.17
N ALA A 8 49.37 4.36 4.87
CA ALA A 8 49.05 5.58 5.61
C ALA A 8 48.71 5.21 7.05
N PRO A 9 49.12 6.00 8.05
CA PRO A 9 48.84 5.74 9.45
C PRO A 9 47.32 5.88 9.67
N VAL A 10 46.73 4.82 10.23
CA VAL A 10 45.37 4.87 10.76
C VAL A 10 45.36 5.90 11.86
N SER A 11 44.69 7.05 11.63
CA SER A 11 44.45 8.07 12.62
C SER A 11 43.71 7.42 13.82
N SER A 12 44.40 7.32 14.94
CA SER A 12 43.84 6.92 16.22
C SER A 12 42.78 7.96 16.62
N ALA A 13 41.51 7.57 16.53
CA ALA A 13 40.41 8.36 17.04
C ALA A 13 40.64 8.65 18.52
N THR A 14 40.80 9.89 18.90
CA THR A 14 40.94 10.34 20.28
C THR A 14 39.70 9.95 21.07
N PRO A 15 39.82 9.21 22.19
CA PRO A 15 38.67 8.89 23.04
C PRO A 15 38.20 10.19 23.69
N GLY A 16 36.99 10.65 23.36
CA GLY A 16 36.38 11.78 24.05
C GLY A 16 35.75 12.89 23.21
N THR A 17 35.70 12.79 21.87
CA THR A 17 34.85 13.71 21.10
C THR A 17 33.39 13.40 21.42
N PRO A 18 32.63 14.38 21.99
CA PRO A 18 31.22 14.19 22.21
C PRO A 18 30.55 13.87 20.86
N VAL A 19 29.87 12.71 20.79
CA VAL A 19 29.03 12.35 19.64
C VAL A 19 28.06 13.53 19.44
N ALA A 20 28.21 14.27 18.35
CA ALA A 20 27.34 15.39 18.05
C ALA A 20 25.89 14.92 18.16
N SER A 21 25.10 15.60 18.99
CA SER A 21 23.67 15.32 19.11
C SER A 21 23.06 15.37 17.74
N PRO A 22 22.18 14.40 17.38
CA PRO A 22 21.55 14.38 16.06
C PRO A 22 20.84 15.72 15.81
N PRO A 23 20.96 16.30 14.61
CA PRO A 23 20.42 17.63 14.30
C PRO A 23 18.87 17.68 14.34
N PHE A 24 18.22 16.59 14.70
CA PHE A 24 16.76 16.44 14.74
C PHE A 24 16.33 15.86 16.09
N PRO A 25 15.15 16.28 16.62
CA PRO A 25 14.56 15.64 17.76
C PRO A 25 14.23 14.17 17.42
N VAL A 26 14.60 13.26 18.31
CA VAL A 26 14.36 11.84 18.16
C VAL A 26 13.30 11.42 19.18
N LEU A 27 12.15 10.92 18.69
CA LEU A 27 11.14 10.30 19.54
C LEU A 27 11.64 8.90 19.91
N ARG A 28 11.92 8.68 21.20
CA ARG A 28 12.33 7.37 21.71
C ARG A 28 11.16 6.70 22.40
N LEU A 29 10.71 5.56 21.86
CA LEU A 29 9.73 4.68 22.50
C LEU A 29 10.48 3.48 23.11
N GLY A 30 10.80 3.59 24.39
CA GLY A 30 11.67 2.63 25.09
C GLY A 30 13.11 2.65 24.53
N ARG A 31 13.81 1.51 24.67
CA ARG A 31 15.20 1.36 24.21
C ARG A 31 15.33 0.84 22.77
N PHE A 32 14.22 0.42 22.15
CA PHE A 32 14.24 -0.28 20.86
C PHE A 32 13.82 0.58 19.67
N VAL A 33 13.11 1.68 19.91
CA VAL A 33 12.56 2.50 18.81
C VAL A 33 13.03 3.94 18.96
N ALA A 34 13.76 4.41 17.96
CA ALA A 34 14.22 5.80 17.84
C ALA A 34 13.78 6.35 16.47
N LEU A 35 12.76 7.21 16.46
CA LEU A 35 12.22 7.80 15.24
C LEU A 35 12.72 9.25 15.11
N PRO A 36 13.53 9.57 14.10
CA PRO A 36 13.95 10.94 13.85
C PRO A 36 12.75 11.75 13.35
N LEU A 37 12.43 12.84 14.04
CA LEU A 37 11.34 13.74 13.69
C LEU A 37 11.87 14.89 12.83
N HIS A 38 11.68 14.79 11.53
CA HIS A 38 12.00 15.89 10.61
C HIS A 38 10.84 16.90 10.60
N ARG A 39 11.12 18.19 10.87
CA ARG A 39 10.09 19.24 10.85
C ARG A 39 9.25 19.23 9.58
N ARG A 40 9.90 19.05 8.42
CA ARG A 40 9.22 18.98 7.13
C ARG A 40 8.26 17.79 7.07
N SER A 41 8.66 16.62 7.55
CA SER A 41 7.79 15.43 7.59
C SER A 41 6.57 15.63 8.47
N LEU A 42 6.72 16.34 9.60
CA LEU A 42 5.59 16.68 10.48
C LEU A 42 4.62 17.65 9.81
N VAL A 43 5.13 18.72 9.18
CA VAL A 43 4.26 19.68 8.47
C VAL A 43 3.54 19.01 7.30
N VAL A 44 4.25 18.19 6.51
CA VAL A 44 3.65 17.43 5.41
C VAL A 44 2.61 16.44 5.95
N GLY A 45 2.92 15.74 7.05
CA GLY A 45 1.98 14.80 7.68
C GLY A 45 0.70 15.49 8.15
N LEU A 46 0.83 16.66 8.79
CA LEU A 46 -0.32 17.45 9.21
C LEU A 46 -1.14 17.95 8.01
N ALA A 47 -0.49 18.45 6.96
CA ALA A 47 -1.17 18.87 5.75
C ALA A 47 -1.93 17.71 5.07
N LEU A 48 -1.31 16.54 4.96
CA LEU A 48 -1.95 15.33 4.42
C LEU A 48 -3.14 14.89 5.29
N LEU A 49 -3.03 14.96 6.61
CA LEU A 49 -4.11 14.63 7.52
C LEU A 49 -5.29 15.60 7.35
N VAL A 50 -5.03 16.90 7.26
CA VAL A 50 -6.08 17.91 7.00
C VAL A 50 -6.76 17.66 5.66
N LEU A 51 -5.99 17.37 4.61
CA LEU A 51 -6.54 17.03 3.29
C LEU A 51 -7.38 15.74 3.32
N LEU A 52 -6.92 14.73 4.06
CA LEU A 52 -7.67 13.48 4.23
C LEU A 52 -8.98 13.71 5.00
N CYS A 53 -8.94 14.51 6.06
CA CYS A 53 -10.16 14.89 6.79
C CYS A 53 -11.13 15.69 5.91
N ALA A 54 -10.62 16.61 5.08
CA ALA A 54 -11.44 17.36 4.13
C ALA A 54 -12.07 16.45 3.07
N ALA A 55 -11.29 15.51 2.50
CA ALA A 55 -11.80 14.51 1.55
C ALA A 55 -12.84 13.58 2.19
N ALA A 56 -12.61 13.16 3.43
CA ALA A 56 -13.56 12.36 4.19
C ALA A 56 -14.87 13.12 4.46
N ALA A 57 -14.79 14.38 4.89
CA ALA A 57 -15.94 15.25 5.10
C ALA A 57 -16.70 15.46 3.77
N ALA A 58 -16.00 15.68 2.65
CA ALA A 58 -16.59 15.78 1.33
C ALA A 58 -17.32 14.48 0.92
N THR A 59 -16.69 13.31 1.15
CA THR A 59 -17.32 11.99 0.89
C THR A 59 -18.61 11.80 1.69
N LEU A 60 -18.66 12.26 2.93
CA LEU A 60 -19.84 12.13 3.78
C LEU A 60 -20.93 13.17 3.44
N SER A 61 -20.55 14.35 2.92
CA SER A 61 -21.46 15.48 2.76
C SER A 61 -21.99 15.67 1.34
N LEU A 62 -21.25 15.26 0.30
CA LEU A 62 -21.64 15.48 -1.10
C LEU A 62 -22.67 14.43 -1.58
N GLY A 63 -23.54 14.83 -2.52
CA GLY A 63 -24.54 13.96 -3.18
C GLY A 63 -25.89 13.91 -2.46
N ARG A 64 -26.85 13.19 -3.08
CA ARG A 64 -28.28 13.21 -2.67
C ARG A 64 -28.54 12.75 -1.22
N LEU A 65 -27.74 11.83 -0.69
CA LEU A 65 -27.83 11.36 0.71
C LEU A 65 -26.67 11.89 1.53
N GLY A 66 -26.11 13.04 1.18
CA GLY A 66 -25.02 13.68 1.92
C GLY A 66 -25.52 14.28 3.22
N VAL A 67 -24.68 14.16 4.25
CA VAL A 67 -24.93 14.79 5.54
C VAL A 67 -24.45 16.25 5.47
N PRO A 68 -25.28 17.26 5.74
CA PRO A 68 -24.82 18.65 5.78
C PRO A 68 -23.65 18.82 6.74
N LEU A 69 -22.64 19.60 6.37
CA LEU A 69 -21.42 19.80 7.19
C LEU A 69 -21.75 20.29 8.61
N THR A 70 -22.80 21.10 8.75
CA THR A 70 -23.28 21.62 10.05
C THR A 70 -23.84 20.53 10.95
N GLN A 71 -24.39 19.45 10.37
CA GLN A 71 -24.98 18.33 11.10
C GLN A 71 -23.99 17.18 11.30
N LEU A 72 -22.87 17.19 10.58
CA LEU A 72 -21.88 16.11 10.61
C LEU A 72 -21.41 15.76 12.03
N PRO A 73 -21.08 16.70 12.93
CA PRO A 73 -20.69 16.36 14.30
C PRO A 73 -21.81 15.67 15.10
N ALA A 74 -23.07 16.09 14.90
CA ALA A 74 -24.23 15.49 15.55
C ALA A 74 -24.45 14.05 15.04
N VAL A 75 -24.40 13.84 13.72
CA VAL A 75 -24.56 12.53 13.09
C VAL A 75 -23.43 11.57 13.50
N LEU A 76 -22.17 12.05 13.54
CA LEU A 76 -21.04 11.25 14.02
C LEU A 76 -21.16 10.85 15.50
N SER A 77 -21.87 11.65 16.32
CA SER A 77 -22.16 11.33 17.71
C SER A 77 -23.45 10.51 17.90
N GLY A 78 -24.06 10.02 16.81
CA GLY A 78 -25.32 9.25 16.86
C GLY A 78 -26.58 10.10 17.07
N ARG A 79 -26.51 11.42 16.94
CA ARG A 79 -27.58 12.37 17.17
C ARG A 79 -27.99 13.08 15.89
N GLY A 80 -28.59 12.38 14.97
CA GLY A 80 -28.98 12.94 13.69
C GLY A 80 -30.34 12.46 13.22
N GLU A 81 -30.83 13.00 12.13
CA GLU A 81 -31.99 12.46 11.44
C GLU A 81 -31.74 11.01 11.01
N ALA A 82 -32.78 10.17 11.07
CA ALA A 82 -32.68 8.75 10.74
C ALA A 82 -32.07 8.50 9.34
N THR A 83 -32.39 9.36 8.37
CA THR A 83 -31.83 9.28 6.99
C THR A 83 -30.32 9.51 6.97
N HIS A 84 -29.83 10.49 7.73
CA HIS A 84 -28.41 10.81 7.81
C HIS A 84 -27.62 9.72 8.58
N LEU A 85 -28.20 9.19 9.65
CA LEU A 85 -27.64 8.07 10.39
C LEU A 85 -27.57 6.82 9.53
N PHE A 86 -28.65 6.51 8.78
CA PHE A 86 -28.65 5.39 7.83
C PHE A 86 -27.57 5.56 6.74
N ALA A 87 -27.45 6.77 6.18
CA ALA A 87 -26.43 7.07 5.18
C ALA A 87 -25.01 6.87 5.73
N LEU A 88 -24.74 7.32 6.96
CA LEU A 88 -23.46 7.14 7.64
C LEU A 88 -23.20 5.67 7.98
N GLU A 89 -24.15 4.99 8.61
CA GLU A 89 -23.94 3.65 9.17
C GLU A 89 -23.93 2.55 8.08
N ARG A 90 -24.71 2.70 7.03
CA ARG A 90 -24.93 1.63 6.04
C ARG A 90 -24.29 1.88 4.67
N LEU A 91 -24.08 3.14 4.28
CA LEU A 91 -23.66 3.46 2.92
C LEU A 91 -22.27 4.09 2.88
N ARG A 92 -22.10 5.26 3.50
CA ARG A 92 -20.92 6.10 3.32
C ARG A 92 -19.82 5.83 4.32
N GLY A 93 -20.16 5.57 5.57
CA GLY A 93 -19.21 5.28 6.63
C GLY A 93 -18.35 4.05 6.35
N PRO A 94 -18.97 2.87 6.09
CA PRO A 94 -18.21 1.67 5.76
C PRO A 94 -17.34 1.85 4.52
N ARG A 95 -17.87 2.47 3.46
CA ARG A 95 -17.15 2.76 2.21
C ARG A 95 -15.93 3.63 2.46
N LEU A 96 -16.07 4.72 3.20
CA LEU A 96 -14.97 5.62 3.58
C LEU A 96 -13.93 4.90 4.45
N ALA A 97 -14.39 4.11 5.45
CA ALA A 97 -13.50 3.35 6.31
C ALA A 97 -12.69 2.31 5.54
N VAL A 98 -13.32 1.60 4.60
CA VAL A 98 -12.61 0.64 3.70
C VAL A 98 -11.66 1.38 2.78
N ALA A 99 -12.06 2.52 2.17
CA ALA A 99 -11.19 3.31 1.32
C ALA A 99 -9.93 3.78 2.05
N ALA A 100 -10.10 4.38 3.23
CA ALA A 100 -8.98 4.85 4.04
C ALA A 100 -8.08 3.69 4.48
N GLY A 101 -8.63 2.61 5.04
CA GLY A 101 -7.87 1.44 5.49
C GLY A 101 -7.12 0.75 4.36
N THR A 102 -7.78 0.54 3.22
CA THR A 102 -7.15 -0.04 2.02
C THR A 102 -6.03 0.85 1.49
N GLY A 103 -6.25 2.17 1.43
CA GLY A 103 -5.23 3.13 1.00
C GLY A 103 -4.01 3.13 1.93
N ILE A 104 -4.22 3.11 3.26
CA ILE A 104 -3.14 2.97 4.26
C ILE A 104 -2.37 1.68 4.03
N ALA A 105 -3.06 0.54 3.91
CA ALA A 105 -2.44 -0.77 3.75
C ALA A 105 -1.59 -0.84 2.47
N LEU A 106 -2.10 -0.36 1.34
CA LEU A 106 -1.36 -0.31 0.08
C LEU A 106 -0.18 0.66 0.13
N GLY A 107 -0.33 1.84 0.76
CA GLY A 107 0.77 2.80 0.94
C GLY A 107 1.91 2.23 1.77
N LEU A 108 1.60 1.55 2.87
CA LEU A 108 2.58 0.85 3.72
C LEU A 108 3.25 -0.31 2.99
N ALA A 109 2.44 -1.14 2.32
CA ALA A 109 2.92 -2.28 1.55
C ALA A 109 3.92 -1.84 0.46
N GLY A 110 3.58 -0.79 -0.27
CA GLY A 110 4.46 -0.21 -1.28
C GLY A 110 5.75 0.35 -0.70
N ALA A 111 5.69 1.07 0.42
CA ALA A 111 6.86 1.64 1.07
C ALA A 111 7.83 0.57 1.56
N LEU A 112 7.32 -0.50 2.19
CA LEU A 112 8.13 -1.64 2.60
C LEU A 112 8.80 -2.31 1.39
N PHE A 113 8.01 -2.60 0.35
CA PHE A 113 8.51 -3.30 -0.84
C PHE A 113 9.57 -2.50 -1.58
N GLN A 114 9.34 -1.19 -1.80
CA GLN A 114 10.32 -0.30 -2.45
C GLN A 114 11.61 -0.17 -1.68
N SER A 115 11.54 -0.07 -0.35
CA SER A 115 12.74 0.05 0.50
C SER A 115 13.61 -1.19 0.44
N VAL A 116 13.03 -2.39 0.56
CA VAL A 116 13.82 -3.64 0.59
C VAL A 116 14.26 -4.10 -0.79
N THR A 117 13.54 -3.73 -1.85
CA THR A 117 13.97 -3.96 -3.24
C THR A 117 14.91 -2.88 -3.74
N ARG A 118 15.04 -1.77 -3.02
CA ARG A 118 15.79 -0.57 -3.44
C ARG A 118 15.38 -0.10 -4.85
N ASN A 119 14.13 -0.37 -5.18
CA ASN A 119 13.56 -0.02 -6.48
C ASN A 119 12.33 0.88 -6.28
N PRO A 120 12.39 2.15 -6.69
CA PRO A 120 11.26 3.06 -6.56
C PRO A 120 10.02 2.63 -7.38
N LEU A 121 10.19 1.78 -8.38
CA LEU A 121 9.10 1.22 -9.18
C LEU A 121 8.61 -0.14 -8.66
N GLY A 122 9.13 -0.59 -7.52
CA GLY A 122 8.70 -1.83 -6.87
C GLY A 122 7.30 -1.71 -6.28
N SER A 123 6.49 -2.75 -6.47
CA SER A 123 5.16 -2.88 -5.88
C SER A 123 4.89 -4.35 -5.57
N PRO A 124 4.21 -4.70 -4.48
CA PRO A 124 3.84 -6.09 -4.20
C PRO A 124 2.93 -6.70 -5.28
N ASP A 125 2.23 -5.88 -6.06
CA ASP A 125 1.40 -6.35 -7.18
C ASP A 125 2.21 -7.02 -8.29
N VAL A 126 3.50 -6.65 -8.44
CA VAL A 126 4.40 -7.23 -9.45
C VAL A 126 4.66 -8.71 -9.22
N ILE A 127 4.47 -9.21 -7.98
CA ILE A 127 4.56 -10.64 -7.64
C ILE A 127 3.29 -11.41 -8.11
N GLY A 128 2.35 -10.75 -8.79
CA GLY A 128 1.11 -11.38 -9.25
C GLY A 128 0.01 -11.49 -8.21
N LEU A 129 0.16 -10.82 -7.05
CA LEU A 129 -0.78 -10.89 -5.93
C LEU A 129 -2.20 -10.44 -6.33
N GLY A 130 -2.33 -9.29 -7.00
CA GLY A 130 -3.62 -8.75 -7.44
C GLY A 130 -4.30 -9.66 -8.47
N ALA A 131 -3.55 -10.17 -9.44
CA ALA A 131 -4.07 -11.10 -10.45
C ALA A 131 -4.48 -12.44 -9.82
N GLY A 132 -3.67 -12.98 -8.91
CA GLY A 132 -3.99 -14.18 -8.15
C GLY A 132 -5.26 -14.02 -7.31
N ALA A 133 -5.42 -12.87 -6.66
CA ALA A 133 -6.65 -12.55 -5.93
C ALA A 133 -7.87 -12.51 -6.86
N GLY A 134 -7.75 -11.89 -8.04
CA GLY A 134 -8.79 -11.90 -9.06
C GLY A 134 -9.18 -13.30 -9.51
N ALA A 135 -8.20 -14.16 -9.77
CA ALA A 135 -8.41 -15.55 -10.15
C ALA A 135 -9.08 -16.37 -9.03
N GLY A 136 -8.66 -16.21 -7.79
CA GLY A 136 -9.26 -16.86 -6.64
C GLY A 136 -10.69 -16.39 -6.37
N ALA A 137 -10.96 -15.10 -6.54
CA ALA A 137 -12.30 -14.54 -6.50
C ALA A 137 -13.20 -15.13 -7.59
N ALA A 138 -12.69 -15.22 -8.82
CA ALA A 138 -13.38 -15.81 -9.96
C ALA A 138 -13.67 -17.30 -9.74
N PHE A 139 -12.71 -18.05 -9.23
CA PHE A 139 -12.88 -19.46 -8.89
C PHE A 139 -13.97 -19.66 -7.84
N ALA A 140 -13.94 -18.88 -6.74
CA ALA A 140 -14.96 -18.96 -5.69
C ALA A 140 -16.35 -18.63 -6.22
N ALA A 141 -16.47 -17.59 -7.04
CA ALA A 141 -17.75 -17.16 -7.61
C ALA A 141 -18.34 -18.18 -8.60
N LEU A 142 -17.52 -18.89 -9.38
CA LEU A 142 -17.96 -19.84 -10.38
C LEU A 142 -18.15 -21.25 -9.81
N MET A 143 -17.13 -21.75 -9.09
CA MET A 143 -17.07 -23.17 -8.67
C MET A 143 -17.67 -23.43 -7.29
N LEU A 144 -17.69 -22.40 -6.43
CA LEU A 144 -18.14 -22.54 -5.03
C LEU A 144 -19.17 -21.45 -4.65
N PRO A 145 -20.20 -21.20 -5.51
CA PRO A 145 -21.17 -20.14 -5.26
C PRO A 145 -21.95 -20.38 -3.96
N GLY A 146 -21.92 -19.39 -3.06
CA GLY A 146 -22.60 -19.49 -1.76
C GLY A 146 -21.88 -20.34 -0.71
N ILE A 147 -20.83 -21.09 -1.07
CA ILE A 147 -20.03 -21.90 -0.14
C ILE A 147 -18.84 -21.10 0.36
N VAL A 148 -18.10 -20.46 -0.55
CA VAL A 148 -16.92 -19.64 -0.22
C VAL A 148 -17.21 -18.19 -0.58
N PRO A 149 -17.12 -17.26 0.38
CA PRO A 149 -17.22 -15.84 0.10
C PRO A 149 -16.12 -15.39 -0.87
N VAL A 150 -16.47 -14.54 -1.84
CA VAL A 150 -15.53 -14.02 -2.86
C VAL A 150 -14.25 -13.42 -2.25
N PRO A 151 -14.30 -12.65 -1.14
CA PRO A 151 -13.09 -12.15 -0.48
C PRO A 151 -12.15 -13.25 0.04
N MET A 152 -12.71 -14.36 0.52
CA MET A 152 -11.89 -15.51 0.97
C MET A 152 -11.23 -16.22 -0.22
N GLY A 153 -11.97 -16.38 -1.33
CA GLY A 153 -11.40 -16.86 -2.59
C GLY A 153 -10.26 -15.97 -3.07
N ALA A 154 -10.43 -14.65 -2.99
CA ALA A 154 -9.38 -13.70 -3.35
C ALA A 154 -8.14 -13.83 -2.47
N LEU A 155 -8.30 -13.95 -1.15
CA LEU A 155 -7.17 -14.18 -0.23
C LEU A 155 -6.44 -15.48 -0.56
N ALA A 156 -7.16 -16.55 -0.78
CA ALA A 156 -6.59 -17.86 -1.14
C ALA A 156 -5.83 -17.79 -2.47
N GLY A 157 -6.41 -17.13 -3.48
CA GLY A 157 -5.78 -16.93 -4.78
C GLY A 157 -4.53 -16.05 -4.71
N ALA A 158 -4.55 -14.97 -3.92
CA ALA A 158 -3.38 -14.14 -3.65
C ALA A 158 -2.25 -14.94 -2.98
N ALA A 159 -2.59 -15.70 -1.93
CA ALA A 159 -1.64 -16.54 -1.21
C ALA A 159 -1.03 -17.63 -2.13
N LEU A 160 -1.86 -18.28 -2.95
CA LEU A 160 -1.43 -19.27 -3.91
C LEU A 160 -0.46 -18.66 -4.96
N ALA A 161 -0.80 -17.50 -5.52
CA ALA A 161 0.06 -16.82 -6.49
C ALA A 161 1.44 -16.52 -5.89
N VAL A 162 1.49 -15.95 -4.68
CA VAL A 162 2.73 -15.67 -3.97
C VAL A 162 3.50 -16.95 -3.66
N ALA A 163 2.82 -18.02 -3.22
CA ALA A 163 3.44 -19.32 -2.94
C ALA A 163 4.06 -19.93 -4.21
N VAL A 164 3.35 -19.88 -5.35
CA VAL A 164 3.86 -20.36 -6.65
C VAL A 164 5.09 -19.55 -7.06
N VAL A 165 5.03 -18.22 -7.00
CA VAL A 165 6.18 -17.36 -7.33
C VAL A 165 7.36 -17.67 -6.41
N ALA A 166 7.15 -17.79 -5.10
CA ALA A 166 8.21 -18.09 -4.15
C ALA A 166 8.86 -19.47 -4.39
N SER A 167 8.06 -20.48 -4.79
CA SER A 167 8.56 -21.83 -5.09
C SER A 167 9.35 -21.88 -6.40
N VAL A 168 8.85 -21.23 -7.46
CA VAL A 168 9.49 -21.21 -8.79
C VAL A 168 10.82 -20.45 -8.77
N THR A 169 10.94 -19.41 -7.93
CA THR A 169 12.20 -18.65 -7.84
C THR A 169 13.32 -19.41 -7.15
N GLY A 170 13.04 -20.48 -6.41
CA GLY A 170 14.02 -21.30 -5.70
C GLY A 170 14.75 -20.59 -4.55
N THR A 171 14.68 -19.26 -4.48
CA THR A 171 15.27 -18.41 -3.42
C THR A 171 14.22 -17.91 -2.42
N GLY A 172 12.97 -18.37 -2.56
CA GLY A 172 11.83 -17.83 -1.83
C GLY A 172 11.59 -16.35 -2.19
N LEU A 173 11.45 -15.49 -1.17
CA LEU A 173 11.19 -14.05 -1.37
C LEU A 173 12.47 -13.18 -1.28
N ARG A 174 13.66 -13.76 -1.51
CA ARG A 174 14.95 -13.09 -1.27
C ARG A 174 15.48 -12.32 -2.48
N ASP A 175 15.17 -12.78 -3.70
CA ASP A 175 15.66 -12.19 -4.95
C ASP A 175 14.53 -11.41 -5.66
N PRO A 176 14.51 -10.08 -5.55
CA PRO A 176 13.45 -9.27 -6.15
C PRO A 176 13.35 -9.39 -7.66
N GLY A 177 14.48 -9.56 -8.36
CA GLY A 177 14.50 -9.67 -9.83
C GLY A 177 13.76 -10.92 -10.31
N ARG A 178 14.07 -12.07 -9.70
CA ARG A 178 13.41 -13.34 -10.01
C ARG A 178 11.93 -13.33 -9.63
N LEU A 179 11.59 -12.67 -8.49
CA LEU A 179 10.19 -12.51 -8.07
C LEU A 179 9.36 -11.76 -9.11
N ILE A 180 9.92 -10.70 -9.71
CA ILE A 180 9.23 -9.91 -10.72
C ILE A 180 8.96 -10.75 -11.98
N VAL A 181 9.97 -11.44 -12.49
CA VAL A 181 9.83 -12.24 -13.72
C VAL A 181 8.84 -13.39 -13.53
N ALA A 182 8.94 -14.14 -12.43
CA ALA A 182 8.00 -15.21 -12.10
C ALA A 182 6.58 -14.65 -11.86
N GLY A 183 6.48 -13.48 -11.20
CA GLY A 183 5.22 -12.80 -10.92
C GLY A 183 4.47 -12.40 -12.19
N ILE A 184 5.16 -11.90 -13.20
CA ILE A 184 4.57 -11.57 -14.51
C ILE A 184 3.92 -12.81 -15.14
N GLY A 185 4.62 -13.95 -15.13
CA GLY A 185 4.09 -15.21 -15.68
C GLY A 185 2.85 -15.70 -14.92
N VAL A 186 2.92 -15.71 -13.58
CA VAL A 186 1.79 -16.11 -12.72
C VAL A 186 0.61 -15.12 -12.89
N ALA A 187 0.87 -13.82 -12.97
CA ALA A 187 -0.16 -12.83 -13.21
C ALA A 187 -0.88 -13.03 -14.55
N ALA A 188 -0.11 -13.31 -15.63
CA ALA A 188 -0.71 -13.56 -16.94
C ALA A 188 -1.62 -14.81 -16.94
N MET A 189 -1.20 -15.90 -16.30
CA MET A 189 -2.02 -17.11 -16.15
C MET A 189 -3.29 -16.85 -15.31
N ALA A 190 -3.15 -16.13 -14.19
CA ALA A 190 -4.26 -15.78 -13.31
C ALA A 190 -5.27 -14.87 -14.02
N GLN A 191 -4.81 -13.88 -14.80
CA GLN A 191 -5.67 -13.02 -15.60
C GLN A 191 -6.40 -13.80 -16.69
N ALA A 192 -5.73 -14.69 -17.43
CA ALA A 192 -6.34 -15.52 -18.44
C ALA A 192 -7.48 -16.38 -17.84
N PHE A 193 -7.24 -16.98 -16.66
CA PHE A 193 -8.28 -17.73 -15.95
C PHE A 193 -9.46 -16.82 -15.52
N THR A 194 -9.18 -15.63 -15.00
CA THR A 194 -10.21 -14.67 -14.63
C THR A 194 -11.08 -14.28 -15.82
N HIS A 195 -10.47 -13.96 -16.97
CA HIS A 195 -11.19 -13.63 -18.20
C HIS A 195 -12.03 -14.80 -18.70
N PHE A 196 -11.50 -16.02 -18.65
CA PHE A 196 -12.26 -17.22 -18.98
C PHE A 196 -13.51 -17.33 -18.09
N VAL A 197 -13.37 -17.22 -16.77
CA VAL A 197 -14.51 -17.30 -15.84
C VAL A 197 -15.56 -16.22 -16.15
N VAL A 198 -15.13 -14.97 -16.33
CA VAL A 198 -16.05 -13.87 -16.66
C VAL A 198 -16.81 -14.14 -17.98
N SER A 199 -16.15 -14.76 -18.97
CA SER A 199 -16.77 -15.03 -20.27
C SER A 199 -17.84 -16.14 -20.24
N VAL A 200 -17.72 -17.09 -19.29
CA VAL A 200 -18.68 -18.21 -19.18
C VAL A 200 -19.79 -17.97 -18.16
N MET A 201 -19.70 -16.91 -17.35
CA MET A 201 -20.71 -16.59 -16.35
C MET A 201 -21.93 -15.88 -16.94
N ALA A 202 -23.09 -16.04 -16.29
CA ALA A 202 -24.28 -15.25 -16.59
C ALA A 202 -23.99 -13.74 -16.39
N ARG A 203 -24.57 -12.90 -17.23
CA ARG A 203 -24.26 -11.44 -17.33
C ARG A 203 -24.28 -10.72 -15.98
N ASP A 204 -25.30 -10.93 -15.16
CA ASP A 204 -25.45 -10.25 -13.89
C ASP A 204 -24.32 -10.60 -12.90
N LYS A 205 -23.98 -11.89 -12.82
CA LYS A 205 -22.88 -12.37 -11.98
C LYS A 205 -21.52 -11.94 -12.53
N ALA A 206 -21.36 -11.96 -13.85
CA ALA A 206 -20.14 -11.50 -14.53
C ALA A 206 -19.90 -10.01 -14.26
N ALA A 207 -20.93 -9.16 -14.26
CA ALA A 207 -20.81 -7.73 -13.96
C ALA A 207 -20.32 -7.48 -12.52
N VAL A 208 -20.86 -8.19 -11.53
CA VAL A 208 -20.43 -8.09 -10.13
C VAL A 208 -18.97 -8.54 -9.96
N LEU A 209 -18.60 -9.67 -10.58
CA LEU A 209 -17.24 -10.17 -10.56
C LEU A 209 -16.28 -9.20 -11.27
N ALA A 210 -16.67 -8.69 -12.43
CA ALA A 210 -15.86 -7.71 -13.17
C ALA A 210 -15.62 -6.42 -12.36
N ALA A 211 -16.65 -5.92 -11.65
CA ALA A 211 -16.47 -4.77 -10.75
C ALA A 211 -15.47 -5.09 -9.63
N TYR A 212 -15.55 -6.28 -9.03
CA TYR A 212 -14.61 -6.69 -7.98
C TYR A 212 -13.16 -6.81 -8.52
N VAL A 213 -12.98 -7.49 -9.66
CA VAL A 213 -11.64 -7.71 -10.27
C VAL A 213 -10.99 -6.41 -10.73
N ASN A 214 -11.78 -5.40 -11.06
CA ASN A 214 -11.28 -4.07 -11.40
C ASN A 214 -11.09 -3.14 -10.19
N GLY A 215 -11.27 -3.66 -8.97
CA GLY A 215 -11.15 -2.89 -7.73
C GLY A 215 -12.33 -1.93 -7.51
N SER A 216 -13.21 -2.28 -6.60
CA SER A 216 -14.42 -1.49 -6.32
C SER A 216 -14.62 -1.31 -4.82
N LEU A 217 -15.07 -0.13 -4.44
CA LEU A 217 -15.50 0.22 -3.08
C LEU A 217 -17.03 0.28 -2.93
N GLY A 218 -17.74 -0.08 -3.99
CA GLY A 218 -19.20 -0.19 -3.95
C GLY A 218 -19.67 -1.32 -3.02
N ALA A 219 -20.81 -1.12 -2.34
CA ALA A 219 -21.44 -2.10 -1.45
C ALA A 219 -20.53 -2.68 -0.36
N ARG A 220 -19.64 -1.86 0.23
CA ARG A 220 -18.79 -2.28 1.34
C ARG A 220 -19.52 -2.12 2.67
N SER A 221 -19.28 -3.09 3.59
CA SER A 221 -19.84 -3.16 4.93
C SER A 221 -18.79 -2.87 6.01
N TRP A 222 -19.24 -2.76 7.25
CA TRP A 222 -18.35 -2.66 8.40
C TRP A 222 -17.48 -3.90 8.62
N ASP A 223 -17.92 -5.09 8.16
CA ASP A 223 -17.11 -6.31 8.23
C ASP A 223 -15.88 -6.20 7.32
N HIS A 224 -16.04 -5.61 6.13
CA HIS A 224 -14.90 -5.32 5.25
C HIS A 224 -13.96 -4.28 5.88
N ALA A 225 -14.52 -3.24 6.52
CA ALA A 225 -13.72 -2.28 7.27
C ALA A 225 -12.97 -2.96 8.42
N ALA A 226 -13.66 -3.76 9.23
CA ALA A 226 -13.04 -4.49 10.34
C ALA A 226 -11.89 -5.37 9.87
N THR A 227 -12.03 -6.05 8.73
CA THR A 227 -10.98 -6.90 8.16
C THR A 227 -9.70 -6.12 7.86
N VAL A 228 -9.78 -5.00 7.13
CA VAL A 228 -8.59 -4.23 6.78
C VAL A 228 -8.00 -3.50 7.97
N TRP A 229 -8.82 -2.97 8.87
CA TRP A 229 -8.35 -2.27 10.06
C TRP A 229 -7.73 -3.23 11.09
N LEU A 230 -8.25 -4.45 11.23
CA LEU A 230 -7.63 -5.50 12.05
C LEU A 230 -6.26 -5.90 11.48
N ALA A 231 -6.17 -6.09 10.17
CA ALA A 231 -4.88 -6.37 9.52
C ALA A 231 -3.86 -5.24 9.77
N LEU A 232 -4.28 -3.98 9.66
CA LEU A 232 -3.45 -2.82 9.99
C LEU A 232 -3.04 -2.81 11.47
N ALA A 233 -3.98 -3.04 12.38
CA ALA A 233 -3.70 -3.06 13.82
C ALA A 233 -2.66 -4.14 14.19
N LEU A 234 -2.77 -5.31 13.58
CA LEU A 234 -1.79 -6.40 13.76
C LEU A 234 -0.44 -6.10 13.10
N ALA A 235 -0.44 -5.34 12.00
CA ALA A 235 0.79 -4.94 11.31
C ALA A 235 1.56 -3.84 12.03
N VAL A 236 0.90 -2.93 12.75
CA VAL A 236 1.53 -1.76 13.39
C VAL A 236 2.72 -2.14 14.31
N PRO A 237 2.62 -3.10 15.23
CA PRO A 237 3.77 -3.49 16.05
C PRO A 237 4.96 -3.96 15.23
N LEU A 238 4.71 -4.75 14.18
CA LEU A 238 5.75 -5.24 13.27
C LEU A 238 6.38 -4.10 12.45
N LEU A 239 5.56 -3.15 11.98
CA LEU A 239 6.03 -1.96 11.26
C LEU A 239 6.95 -1.11 12.13
N VAL A 240 6.61 -0.92 13.41
CA VAL A 240 7.42 -0.16 14.36
C VAL A 240 8.77 -0.84 14.57
N VAL A 241 8.79 -2.16 14.75
CA VAL A 241 10.03 -2.93 14.93
C VAL A 241 10.87 -2.95 13.66
N LEU A 242 10.25 -3.06 12.49
CA LEU A 242 10.94 -3.14 11.21
C LEU A 242 11.39 -1.77 10.65
N ALA A 243 10.83 -0.66 11.13
CA ALA A 243 11.11 0.67 10.56
C ALA A 243 12.62 1.02 10.54
N GLY A 244 13.33 0.77 11.62
CA GLY A 244 14.78 0.98 11.72
C GLY A 244 15.58 0.05 10.81
N PRO A 245 15.45 -1.27 10.96
CA PRO A 245 16.11 -2.25 10.09
C PRO A 245 15.85 -2.05 8.59
N VAL A 246 14.62 -1.70 8.20
CA VAL A 246 14.28 -1.42 6.80
C VAL A 246 15.00 -0.17 6.29
N ALA A 247 15.11 0.89 7.11
CA ALA A 247 15.86 2.07 6.76
C ALA A 247 17.36 1.77 6.56
N LEU A 248 17.95 0.91 7.40
CA LEU A 248 19.33 0.46 7.24
C LEU A 248 19.53 -0.38 5.96
N ASN A 249 18.56 -1.21 5.60
CA ASN A 249 18.60 -2.00 4.36
C ASN A 249 18.67 -1.14 3.09
N GLU A 250 18.17 0.09 3.10
CA GLU A 250 18.30 1.02 1.98
C GLU A 250 19.76 1.39 1.68
N MET A 251 20.64 1.31 2.70
CA MET A 251 22.08 1.64 2.58
C MET A 251 22.92 0.51 1.96
N GLY A 252 22.37 -0.68 1.81
CA GLY A 252 23.06 -1.87 1.31
C GLY A 252 23.15 -2.97 2.36
N ASP A 253 23.25 -4.23 1.90
CA ASP A 253 23.22 -5.40 2.79
C ASP A 253 24.42 -5.46 3.72
N GLU A 254 25.63 -5.19 3.20
CA GLU A 254 26.88 -5.23 3.96
C GLU A 254 26.86 -4.20 5.11
N LEU A 255 26.41 -2.97 4.83
CA LEU A 255 26.29 -1.92 5.85
C LEU A 255 25.19 -2.25 6.85
N ALA A 256 24.04 -2.76 6.36
CA ALA A 256 22.94 -3.14 7.24
C ALA A 256 23.35 -4.26 8.21
N ASP A 257 24.04 -5.29 7.70
CA ASP A 257 24.54 -6.40 8.53
C ASP A 257 25.63 -5.94 9.50
N GLY A 258 26.56 -5.08 9.05
CA GLY A 258 27.58 -4.45 9.91
C GLY A 258 27.00 -3.61 11.05
N LEU A 259 25.81 -3.02 10.83
CA LEU A 259 25.05 -2.26 11.84
C LEU A 259 24.05 -3.14 12.63
N GLY A 260 24.04 -4.46 12.40
CA GLY A 260 23.23 -5.42 13.17
C GLY A 260 21.78 -5.58 12.69
N ALA A 261 21.42 -5.09 11.49
CA ALA A 261 20.05 -5.13 10.99
C ALA A 261 19.60 -6.50 10.43
N ARG A 262 20.51 -7.49 10.30
CA ARG A 262 20.23 -8.80 9.67
C ARG A 262 19.50 -8.64 8.33
N ALA A 263 20.17 -8.05 7.34
CA ALA A 263 19.60 -7.59 6.08
C ALA A 263 18.66 -8.61 5.41
N SER A 264 19.04 -9.89 5.30
CA SER A 264 18.24 -10.94 4.69
C SER A 264 16.93 -11.21 5.46
N GLY A 265 16.99 -11.29 6.78
CA GLY A 265 15.80 -11.49 7.64
C GLY A 265 14.84 -10.31 7.58
N THR A 266 15.36 -9.09 7.65
CA THR A 266 14.61 -7.85 7.53
C THR A 266 13.90 -7.76 6.17
N ARG A 267 14.61 -8.11 5.09
CA ARG A 267 14.02 -8.14 3.73
C ARG A 267 12.86 -9.11 3.65
N THR A 268 13.05 -10.34 4.10
CA THR A 268 11.99 -11.36 4.09
C THR A 268 10.78 -10.91 4.91
N ALA A 269 10.99 -10.41 6.12
CA ALA A 269 9.91 -9.93 6.98
C ALA A 269 9.15 -8.76 6.36
N ALA A 270 9.85 -7.80 5.76
CA ALA A 270 9.24 -6.64 5.10
C ALA A 270 8.44 -7.04 3.84
N VAL A 271 8.96 -7.99 3.03
CA VAL A 271 8.21 -8.50 1.86
C VAL A 271 6.97 -9.25 2.32
N VAL A 272 7.08 -10.14 3.31
CA VAL A 272 5.92 -10.88 3.85
C VAL A 272 4.87 -9.91 4.38
N LEU A 273 5.27 -8.91 5.17
CA LEU A 273 4.35 -7.91 5.72
C LEU A 273 3.70 -7.07 4.60
N SER A 274 4.46 -6.69 3.58
CA SER A 274 3.96 -6.00 2.38
C SER A 274 2.90 -6.84 1.66
N VAL A 275 3.16 -8.13 1.46
CA VAL A 275 2.22 -9.08 0.85
C VAL A 275 0.95 -9.23 1.69
N VAL A 276 1.07 -9.38 3.01
CA VAL A 276 -0.09 -9.52 3.92
C VAL A 276 -0.96 -8.28 3.89
N LEU A 277 -0.38 -7.08 3.96
CA LEU A 277 -1.10 -5.82 3.87
C LEU A 277 -1.82 -5.65 2.52
N SER A 278 -1.13 -5.98 1.42
CA SER A 278 -1.74 -5.96 0.09
C SER A 278 -2.86 -6.99 -0.06
N ALA A 279 -2.68 -8.21 0.46
CA ALA A 279 -3.69 -9.25 0.41
C ALA A 279 -4.96 -8.84 1.20
N ALA A 280 -4.78 -8.26 2.39
CA ALA A 280 -5.89 -7.71 3.17
C ALA A 280 -6.62 -6.58 2.42
N ALA A 281 -5.90 -5.67 1.78
CA ALA A 281 -6.47 -4.61 0.96
C ALA A 281 -7.29 -5.18 -0.22
N VAL A 282 -6.68 -6.11 -0.97
CA VAL A 282 -7.31 -6.73 -2.14
C VAL A 282 -8.53 -7.57 -1.77
N SER A 283 -8.51 -8.27 -0.63
CA SER A 283 -9.67 -9.08 -0.20
C SER A 283 -10.93 -8.24 0.03
N VAL A 284 -10.77 -7.01 0.51
CA VAL A 284 -11.91 -6.13 0.82
C VAL A 284 -12.28 -5.16 -0.31
N ALA A 285 -11.35 -4.77 -1.15
CA ALA A 285 -11.57 -3.76 -2.19
C ALA A 285 -11.39 -4.29 -3.63
N GLY A 286 -10.91 -5.53 -3.77
CA GLY A 286 -10.39 -6.03 -5.04
C GLY A 286 -9.02 -5.46 -5.38
N PRO A 287 -8.40 -5.88 -6.49
CA PRO A 287 -7.11 -5.38 -6.93
C PRO A 287 -7.19 -3.88 -7.26
N ILE A 288 -6.46 -3.05 -6.52
CA ILE A 288 -6.34 -1.60 -6.77
C ILE A 288 -4.90 -1.32 -7.14
N ALA A 289 -4.67 -1.07 -8.42
CA ALA A 289 -3.33 -0.84 -8.95
C ALA A 289 -2.81 0.57 -8.61
N PHE A 290 -1.50 0.72 -8.66
CA PHE A 290 -0.74 1.98 -8.57
C PHE A 290 -0.74 2.70 -7.23
N VAL A 291 -1.67 2.50 -6.31
CA VAL A 291 -1.63 3.16 -5.00
C VAL A 291 -0.38 2.75 -4.24
N SER A 292 -0.05 1.45 -4.21
CA SER A 292 1.17 0.92 -3.59
C SER A 292 2.46 1.41 -4.27
N LEU A 293 2.41 1.71 -5.56
CA LEU A 293 3.55 2.28 -6.30
C LEU A 293 3.73 3.77 -6.03
N THR A 294 2.64 4.54 -6.12
CA THR A 294 2.69 6.01 -6.15
C THR A 294 2.75 6.65 -4.77
N ALA A 295 2.06 6.09 -3.78
CA ALA A 295 1.99 6.66 -2.44
C ALA A 295 3.37 6.87 -1.79
N PRO A 296 4.30 5.88 -1.74
CA PRO A 296 5.61 6.09 -1.16
C PRO A 296 6.48 7.06 -1.99
N GLN A 297 6.30 7.12 -3.31
CA GLN A 297 6.99 8.06 -4.18
C GLN A 297 6.60 9.51 -3.88
N ILE A 298 5.29 9.76 -3.74
CA ILE A 298 4.77 11.08 -3.37
C ILE A 298 5.24 11.45 -1.96
N ALA A 299 5.14 10.52 -0.99
CA ALA A 299 5.58 10.73 0.39
C ALA A 299 7.06 11.13 0.46
N ARG A 300 7.96 10.43 -0.23
CA ARG A 300 9.40 10.75 -0.29
C ARG A 300 9.68 12.12 -0.90
N ARG A 301 8.95 12.49 -1.96
CA ARG A 301 9.12 13.80 -2.62
C ARG A 301 8.65 14.96 -1.74
N LEU A 302 7.52 14.77 -1.05
CA LEU A 302 6.99 15.81 -0.15
C LEU A 302 7.85 16.00 1.09
N SER A 303 8.26 14.90 1.74
CA SER A 303 9.07 14.96 2.97
C SER A 303 10.50 15.37 2.72
N ALA A 304 11.09 14.95 1.57
CA ALA A 304 12.53 14.98 1.30
C ALA A 304 13.37 14.37 2.45
N ALA A 305 12.75 13.54 3.29
CA ALA A 305 13.41 12.84 4.38
C ALA A 305 13.94 11.48 3.91
N PRO A 306 15.11 11.05 4.38
CA PRO A 306 15.65 9.72 4.09
C PRO A 306 14.79 8.62 4.70
N GLY A 307 14.91 7.40 4.16
CA GLY A 307 14.26 6.22 4.68
C GLY A 307 12.86 5.94 4.08
N PRO A 308 12.18 4.90 4.57
CA PRO A 308 10.96 4.36 3.95
C PRO A 308 9.73 5.25 4.06
N ASN A 309 9.74 6.27 4.92
CA ASN A 309 8.63 7.22 5.12
C ASN A 309 7.26 6.53 5.31
N LEU A 310 7.19 5.45 6.10
CA LEU A 310 6.02 4.58 6.25
C LEU A 310 4.73 5.35 6.59
N ALA A 311 4.78 6.21 7.61
CA ALA A 311 3.61 6.97 8.06
C ALA A 311 3.08 7.92 6.97
N LEU A 312 3.97 8.63 6.26
CA LEU A 312 3.57 9.51 5.18
C LEU A 312 3.04 8.74 3.97
N SER A 313 3.63 7.57 3.67
CA SER A 313 3.14 6.67 2.62
C SER A 313 1.73 6.15 2.92
N ALA A 314 1.44 5.85 4.18
CA ALA A 314 0.10 5.48 4.64
C ALA A 314 -0.91 6.61 4.42
N LEU A 315 -0.57 7.84 4.85
CA LEU A 315 -1.44 9.01 4.68
C LEU A 315 -1.68 9.35 3.20
N VAL A 316 -0.63 9.31 2.38
CA VAL A 316 -0.77 9.53 0.93
C VAL A 316 -1.62 8.44 0.29
N GLY A 317 -1.42 7.17 0.66
CA GLY A 317 -2.23 6.05 0.17
C GLY A 317 -3.70 6.21 0.51
N ALA A 318 -4.02 6.57 1.76
CA ALA A 318 -5.37 6.88 2.19
C ALA A 318 -5.98 8.05 1.39
N LEU A 319 -5.24 9.16 1.27
CA LEU A 319 -5.71 10.34 0.55
C LEU A 319 -5.96 10.03 -0.93
N LEU A 320 -5.05 9.32 -1.59
CA LEU A 320 -5.21 8.91 -2.99
C LEU A 320 -6.47 8.09 -3.19
N LEU A 321 -6.69 7.08 -2.34
CA LEU A 321 -7.82 6.18 -2.55
C LEU A 321 -9.15 6.82 -2.16
N VAL A 322 -9.21 7.59 -1.07
CA VAL A 322 -10.42 8.35 -0.68
C VAL A 322 -10.75 9.38 -1.74
N SER A 323 -9.76 10.10 -2.28
CA SER A 323 -9.98 11.09 -3.35
C SER A 323 -10.42 10.45 -4.67
N ALA A 324 -9.84 9.30 -5.04
CA ALA A 324 -10.25 8.55 -6.22
C ALA A 324 -11.69 8.04 -6.06
N ASP A 325 -12.05 7.55 -4.88
CA ASP A 325 -13.41 7.09 -4.59
C ASP A 325 -14.41 8.25 -4.61
N LEU A 326 -14.05 9.41 -4.07
CA LEU A 326 -14.86 10.63 -4.14
C LEU A 326 -15.08 11.06 -5.61
N ALA A 327 -14.04 11.01 -6.44
CA ALA A 327 -14.13 11.34 -7.85
C ALA A 327 -15.07 10.38 -8.62
N VAL A 328 -14.97 9.07 -8.35
CA VAL A 328 -15.87 8.07 -8.95
C VAL A 328 -17.33 8.27 -8.53
N GLN A 329 -17.58 8.84 -7.36
CA GLN A 329 -18.95 9.09 -6.89
C GLN A 329 -19.59 10.37 -7.49
N HIS A 330 -18.76 11.35 -7.90
CA HIS A 330 -19.27 12.70 -8.21
C HIS A 330 -18.73 13.32 -9.50
N ALA A 331 -17.63 12.82 -10.06
CA ALA A 331 -17.09 13.39 -11.29
C ALA A 331 -17.82 12.79 -12.51
N PRO A 332 -18.45 13.60 -13.39
CA PRO A 332 -19.25 13.11 -14.52
C PRO A 332 -18.51 12.14 -15.45
N VAL A 333 -17.18 12.31 -15.58
CA VAL A 333 -16.33 11.45 -16.43
C VAL A 333 -16.01 10.12 -15.77
N ALA A 334 -16.08 10.03 -14.44
CA ALA A 334 -15.69 8.86 -13.66
C ALA A 334 -16.87 8.18 -12.96
N GLU A 335 -18.06 8.75 -13.02
CA GLU A 335 -19.24 8.27 -12.31
C GLU A 335 -19.58 6.82 -12.72
N GLY A 336 -19.71 5.96 -11.70
CA GLY A 336 -20.03 4.54 -11.89
C GLY A 336 -18.87 3.64 -12.28
N LEU A 337 -17.65 4.19 -12.51
CA LEU A 337 -16.47 3.35 -12.76
C LEU A 337 -16.00 2.67 -11.48
N PRO A 338 -15.41 1.45 -11.55
CA PRO A 338 -14.64 0.91 -10.44
C PRO A 338 -13.48 1.85 -10.08
N VAL A 339 -13.24 2.06 -8.77
CA VAL A 339 -12.17 2.96 -8.31
C VAL A 339 -10.79 2.53 -8.79
N GLY A 340 -10.58 1.22 -8.96
CA GLY A 340 -9.33 0.67 -9.48
C GLY A 340 -9.02 1.10 -10.91
N VAL A 341 -10.04 1.31 -11.76
CA VAL A 341 -9.86 1.85 -13.11
C VAL A 341 -9.35 3.29 -13.08
N LEU A 342 -9.90 4.11 -12.17
CA LEU A 342 -9.45 5.50 -12.02
C LEU A 342 -8.02 5.57 -11.46
N THR A 343 -7.70 4.74 -10.45
CA THR A 343 -6.33 4.68 -9.90
C THR A 343 -5.33 4.18 -10.92
N LEU A 344 -5.71 3.22 -11.78
CA LEU A 344 -4.89 2.73 -12.88
C LEU A 344 -4.60 3.85 -13.89
N ALA A 345 -5.61 4.62 -14.28
CA ALA A 345 -5.44 5.74 -15.23
C ALA A 345 -4.52 6.83 -14.66
N ILE A 346 -4.77 7.28 -13.42
CA ILE A 346 -3.95 8.30 -12.75
C ILE A 346 -2.52 7.79 -12.55
N GLY A 347 -2.38 6.56 -12.09
CA GLY A 347 -1.08 5.93 -11.86
C GLY A 347 -0.27 5.72 -13.13
N GLY A 348 -0.94 5.34 -14.24
CA GLY A 348 -0.32 5.20 -15.55
C GLY A 348 0.24 6.54 -16.07
N VAL A 349 -0.54 7.62 -15.96
CA VAL A 349 -0.08 8.98 -16.31
C VAL A 349 1.10 9.40 -15.43
N TYR A 350 1.03 9.13 -14.12
CA TYR A 350 2.12 9.44 -13.20
C TYR A 350 3.40 8.67 -13.52
N LEU A 351 3.30 7.38 -13.85
CA LEU A 351 4.44 6.56 -14.25
C LEU A 351 5.06 7.06 -15.55
N GLY A 352 4.23 7.41 -16.54
CA GLY A 352 4.69 8.02 -17.79
C GLY A 352 5.47 9.31 -17.54
N TYR A 353 4.96 10.18 -16.68
CA TYR A 353 5.66 11.40 -16.25
C TYR A 353 7.02 11.08 -15.58
N LEU A 354 7.05 10.06 -14.73
CA LEU A 354 8.29 9.65 -14.06
C LEU A 354 9.35 9.17 -15.06
N LEU A 355 8.97 8.31 -16.01
CA LEU A 355 9.86 7.77 -17.03
C LEU A 355 10.43 8.88 -17.91
N ILE A 356 9.60 9.81 -18.39
CA ILE A 356 10.05 10.97 -19.18
C ILE A 356 11.05 11.82 -18.38
N ARG A 357 10.80 12.03 -17.09
CA ARG A 357 11.68 12.81 -16.22
C ARG A 357 13.04 12.14 -15.99
N GLU A 358 13.07 10.82 -15.75
CA GLU A 358 14.33 10.07 -15.56
C GLU A 358 15.11 9.97 -16.86
N TRP A 359 14.42 9.76 -17.99
CA TRP A 359 15.06 9.79 -19.32
C TRP A 359 15.73 11.14 -19.60
N ARG A 360 15.04 12.26 -19.35
CA ARG A 360 15.63 13.61 -19.51
C ARG A 360 16.82 13.88 -18.59
N ARG A 361 16.99 13.11 -17.52
CA ARG A 361 18.14 13.19 -16.60
C ARG A 361 19.30 12.27 -16.96
N GLY A 362 19.17 11.49 -18.04
CA GLY A 362 20.20 10.54 -18.48
C GLY A 362 20.43 9.39 -17.49
N ARG A 363 19.41 8.99 -16.74
CA ARG A 363 19.50 7.93 -15.74
C ARG A 363 18.84 6.62 -16.17
N LEU A 364 18.36 6.54 -17.40
CA LEU A 364 17.84 5.35 -18.06
C LEU A 364 18.73 5.00 -19.25
#